data_d399ecf820a4c259888a300ee1211c94
#
_entry.id   d399ecf820a4c259888a300ee1211c94
#
_cell.length_a   1.000
_cell.length_b   1.000
_cell.length_c   1.000
_cell.angle_alpha   90.00
_cell.angle_beta   90.00
_cell.angle_gamma   90.00
#
_symmetry.space_group_name_H-M   'P 1'
#
loop_
_entity.id
_entity.type
_entity.pdbx_description
1 polymer ?
#
loop_
_entity_poly.entity_id
_entity_poly.type
_entity_poly.pdbx_seq_one_letter_code
_entity_poly.pdbx_strand_id
1 'polypeptide(L)'
;MAQQGFDLNAIMKQAQALQRSFEENKARLKQETATAQVGGGMVSATVDGEKVVREIKIAPELVQDGDVNAIEDLVVSAVNAANAEIDKKISANMSAFAGNALGGLGNLGDMNDLIGKFLGGGKA
;
A
#
# COMPACT_ATOMS: atom_id res chain seq x y z
N MET A 1 37.79 -17.65 17.86
CA MET A 1 37.63 -16.97 17.22
C MET A 1 36.62 -16.03 17.30
N ALA A 2 36.89 -15.04 17.24
CA ALA A 2 36.02 -14.07 17.59
C ALA A 2 34.92 -13.90 16.72
N GLN A 3 35.01 -14.46 15.61
CA GLN A 3 33.99 -14.18 14.78
C GLN A 3 32.91 -14.99 14.93
N GLN A 4 32.85 -15.72 15.93
CA GLN A 4 31.81 -16.52 15.94
C GLN A 4 30.57 -15.89 15.87
N GLY A 5 30.19 -14.98 16.24
CA GLY A 5 28.87 -14.52 16.16
C GLY A 5 28.62 -13.60 15.02
N PHE A 6 29.57 -13.39 14.17
CA PHE A 6 29.42 -12.40 13.20
C PHE A 6 29.82 -12.91 11.87
N ASP A 7 28.86 -13.28 11.07
CA ASP A 7 29.14 -13.80 9.75
C ASP A 7 28.70 -12.77 8.74
N LEU A 8 29.64 -12.07 8.20
CA LEU A 8 29.34 -11.01 7.26
C LEU A 8 28.66 -11.54 6.02
N ASN A 9 29.05 -12.72 5.56
CA ASN A 9 28.39 -13.30 4.41
C ASN A 9 26.93 -13.58 4.67
N ALA A 10 26.61 -14.08 5.85
CA ALA A 10 25.24 -14.35 6.20
C ALA A 10 24.43 -13.07 6.28
N ILE A 11 25.05 -12.03 6.82
CA ILE A 11 24.37 -10.75 6.91
C ILE A 11 24.11 -10.19 5.53
N MET A 12 25.09 -10.29 4.66
CA MET A 12 24.92 -9.78 3.30
C MET A 12 23.86 -10.55 2.54
N LYS A 13 23.82 -11.86 2.72
CA LYS A 13 22.80 -12.66 2.08
C LYS A 13 21.43 -12.30 2.60
N GLN A 14 21.32 -12.06 3.90
CA GLN A 14 20.05 -11.67 4.45
C GLN A 14 19.62 -10.32 3.93
N ALA A 15 20.55 -9.39 3.82
CA ALA A 15 20.22 -8.08 3.28
C ALA A 15 19.76 -8.18 1.84
N GLN A 16 20.42 -9.02 1.05
CA GLN A 16 20.02 -9.19 -0.32
C GLN A 16 18.66 -9.84 -0.43
N ALA A 17 18.39 -10.82 0.44
CA ALA A 17 17.09 -11.48 0.44
C ALA A 17 15.98 -10.48 0.81
N LEU A 18 16.25 -9.63 1.77
CA LEU A 18 15.28 -8.66 2.18
C LEU A 18 15.03 -7.64 1.06
N GLN A 19 16.08 -7.23 0.39
CA GLN A 19 15.94 -6.30 -0.69
C GLN A 19 15.13 -6.92 -1.82
N ARG A 20 15.38 -8.19 -2.14
CA ARG A 20 14.62 -8.86 -3.18
C ARG A 20 13.15 -8.97 -2.79
N SER A 21 12.88 -9.31 -1.53
CA SER A 21 11.50 -9.38 -1.05
C SER A 21 10.81 -8.04 -1.16
N PHE A 22 11.52 -6.97 -0.85
CA PHE A 22 10.97 -5.65 -0.94
C PHE A 22 10.64 -5.29 -2.38
N GLU A 23 11.52 -5.63 -3.31
CA GLU A 23 11.28 -5.34 -4.72
C GLU A 23 10.10 -6.15 -5.24
N GLU A 24 10.02 -7.41 -4.85
CA GLU A 24 8.90 -8.25 -5.27
C GLU A 24 7.59 -7.75 -4.71
N ASN A 25 7.61 -7.31 -3.46
CA ASN A 25 6.41 -6.79 -2.83
C ASN A 25 5.97 -5.50 -3.50
N LYS A 26 6.93 -4.65 -3.84
CA LYS A 26 6.64 -3.41 -4.51
C LYS A 26 6.04 -3.67 -5.89
N ALA A 27 6.59 -4.63 -6.62
CA ALA A 27 6.06 -4.97 -7.93
C ALA A 27 4.64 -5.51 -7.82
N ARG A 28 4.39 -6.31 -6.80
CA ARG A 28 3.05 -6.85 -6.61
C ARG A 28 2.07 -5.75 -6.24
N LEU A 29 2.51 -4.78 -5.44
CA LEU A 29 1.65 -3.67 -5.06
C LEU A 29 1.24 -2.82 -6.26
N LYS A 30 2.11 -2.69 -7.23
CA LYS A 30 1.77 -1.91 -8.41
C LYS A 30 0.60 -2.52 -9.17
N GLN A 31 0.41 -3.84 -9.02
CA GLN A 31 -0.67 -4.52 -9.72
C GLN A 31 -1.93 -4.62 -8.89
N GLU A 32 -1.89 -4.21 -7.64
CA GLU A 32 -3.09 -4.20 -6.83
C GLU A 32 -4.04 -3.17 -7.39
N THR A 33 -5.33 -3.42 -7.24
CA THR A 33 -6.31 -2.46 -7.70
C THR A 33 -7.32 -2.20 -6.60
N ALA A 34 -7.96 -1.07 -6.67
CA ALA A 34 -9.03 -0.72 -5.77
C ALA A 34 -10.13 -0.05 -6.57
N THR A 35 -11.35 -0.42 -6.26
CA THR A 35 -12.51 0.13 -6.94
C THR A 35 -13.39 0.82 -5.91
N ALA A 36 -13.88 1.99 -6.25
CA ALA A 36 -14.82 2.69 -5.39
C ALA A 36 -16.04 3.07 -6.20
N GLN A 37 -17.20 3.04 -5.53
CA GLN A 37 -18.44 3.40 -6.16
C GLN A 37 -19.02 4.60 -5.45
N VAL A 38 -19.61 5.49 -6.19
CA VAL A 38 -20.26 6.68 -5.61
C VAL A 38 -21.61 6.86 -6.26
N GLY A 39 -22.42 7.74 -5.68
CA GLY A 39 -23.73 8.04 -6.23
C GLY A 39 -24.65 6.84 -6.26
N GLY A 40 -24.62 6.03 -5.22
CA GLY A 40 -25.47 4.84 -5.19
C GLY A 40 -25.05 3.79 -6.20
N GLY A 41 -23.78 3.77 -6.55
CA GLY A 41 -23.29 2.81 -7.51
C GLY A 41 -23.36 3.25 -8.94
N MET A 42 -23.77 4.49 -9.17
CA MET A 42 -23.95 4.99 -10.53
C MET A 42 -22.62 5.25 -11.24
N VAL A 43 -21.58 5.54 -10.50
CA VAL A 43 -20.25 5.75 -11.06
C VAL A 43 -19.25 4.99 -10.23
N SER A 44 -18.34 4.31 -10.87
CA SER A 44 -17.26 3.64 -10.17
C SER A 44 -15.95 3.94 -10.86
N ALA A 45 -14.88 3.88 -10.10
CA ALA A 45 -13.53 4.06 -10.63
C ALA A 45 -12.63 2.98 -10.05
N THR A 46 -11.72 2.50 -10.88
CA THR A 46 -10.72 1.52 -10.46
C THR A 46 -9.35 2.12 -10.72
N VAL A 47 -8.50 2.08 -9.70
CA VAL A 47 -7.13 2.56 -9.83
C VAL A 47 -6.18 1.46 -9.41
N ASP A 48 -4.93 1.54 -9.85
CA ASP A 48 -3.94 0.54 -9.47
C ASP A 48 -3.01 1.09 -8.40
N GLY A 49 -2.02 0.29 -8.04
CA GLY A 49 -1.10 0.66 -6.98
C GLY A 49 -0.21 1.84 -7.31
N GLU A 50 -0.16 2.24 -8.56
CA GLU A 50 0.57 3.43 -8.95
C GLU A 50 -0.38 4.61 -9.08
N LYS A 51 -1.63 4.40 -8.69
CA LYS A 51 -2.67 5.43 -8.73
C LYS A 51 -3.05 5.82 -10.15
N VAL A 52 -2.84 4.91 -11.08
CA VAL A 52 -3.28 5.13 -12.45
C VAL A 52 -4.72 4.66 -12.53
N VAL A 53 -5.58 5.49 -13.11
CA VAL A 53 -6.98 5.13 -13.28
C VAL A 53 -7.06 4.10 -14.39
N ARG A 54 -7.60 2.93 -14.05
CA ARG A 54 -7.69 1.84 -15.01
C ARG A 54 -9.06 1.75 -15.66
N GLU A 55 -10.08 2.17 -14.95
CA GLU A 55 -11.42 2.01 -15.47
C GLU A 55 -12.38 2.98 -14.82
N ILE A 56 -13.28 3.52 -15.57
CA ILE A 56 -14.39 4.31 -15.06
C ILE A 56 -15.65 3.70 -15.64
N LYS A 57 -16.62 3.42 -14.80
CA LYS A 57 -17.90 2.92 -15.26
C LYS A 57 -18.98 3.90 -14.85
N ILE A 58 -19.85 4.24 -15.79
CA ILE A 58 -20.92 5.19 -15.57
C ILE A 58 -22.21 4.52 -15.94
N ALA A 59 -23.19 4.54 -15.03
CA ALA A 59 -24.47 3.91 -15.31
C ALA A 59 -25.16 4.60 -16.46
N PRO A 60 -25.75 3.85 -17.36
CA PRO A 60 -26.45 4.47 -18.50
C PRO A 60 -27.54 5.44 -18.09
N GLU A 61 -28.22 5.16 -16.98
CA GLU A 61 -29.27 6.04 -16.51
C GLU A 61 -28.73 7.44 -16.23
N LEU A 62 -27.53 7.51 -15.71
CA LEU A 62 -26.94 8.80 -15.40
C LEU A 62 -26.65 9.57 -16.68
N VAL A 63 -26.21 8.87 -17.69
CA VAL A 63 -25.94 9.51 -18.98
C VAL A 63 -27.24 9.96 -19.62
N GLN A 64 -28.29 9.16 -19.48
CA GLN A 64 -29.58 9.51 -20.08
C GLN A 64 -30.19 10.73 -19.45
N ASP A 65 -29.90 10.97 -18.16
CA ASP A 65 -30.42 12.17 -17.54
C ASP A 65 -29.78 13.42 -18.13
N GLY A 66 -28.60 13.29 -18.69
CA GLY A 66 -27.99 14.41 -19.39
C GLY A 66 -27.37 15.48 -18.54
N ASP A 67 -27.24 15.24 -17.24
CA ASP A 67 -26.63 16.24 -16.36
C ASP A 67 -25.14 16.05 -16.36
N VAL A 68 -24.45 16.73 -17.22
CA VAL A 68 -23.02 16.58 -17.39
C VAL A 68 -22.28 16.97 -16.12
N ASN A 69 -22.74 18.03 -15.47
CA ASN A 69 -22.07 18.46 -14.25
C ASN A 69 -22.13 17.40 -13.15
N ALA A 70 -23.26 16.73 -13.05
CA ALA A 70 -23.39 15.66 -12.06
C ALA A 70 -22.47 14.51 -12.39
N ILE A 71 -22.33 14.18 -13.67
CA ILE A 71 -21.44 13.11 -14.09
C ILE A 71 -19.99 13.48 -13.75
N GLU A 72 -19.61 14.71 -14.05
CA GLU A 72 -18.24 15.15 -13.77
C GLU A 72 -17.94 15.08 -12.29
N ASP A 73 -18.85 15.57 -11.46
CA ASP A 73 -18.64 15.57 -10.03
C ASP A 73 -18.54 14.15 -9.48
N LEU A 74 -19.37 13.26 -9.99
CA LEU A 74 -19.34 11.89 -9.52
C LEU A 74 -18.06 11.17 -9.97
N VAL A 75 -17.56 11.46 -11.15
CA VAL A 75 -16.31 10.87 -11.61
C VAL A 75 -15.17 11.33 -10.73
N VAL A 76 -15.11 12.60 -10.39
CA VAL A 76 -14.08 13.11 -9.51
C VAL A 76 -14.16 12.43 -8.15
N SER A 77 -15.38 12.30 -7.62
CA SER A 77 -15.57 11.64 -6.34
C SER A 77 -15.13 10.17 -6.39
N ALA A 78 -15.48 9.49 -7.47
CA ALA A 78 -15.13 8.08 -7.61
C ALA A 78 -13.62 7.88 -7.66
N VAL A 79 -12.94 8.72 -8.44
CA VAL A 79 -11.49 8.60 -8.55
C VAL A 79 -10.82 8.88 -7.21
N ASN A 80 -11.26 9.92 -6.53
CA ASN A 80 -10.69 10.25 -5.23
C ASN A 80 -10.95 9.16 -4.21
N ALA A 81 -12.13 8.58 -4.23
CA ALA A 81 -12.47 7.49 -3.32
C ALA A 81 -11.64 6.24 -3.63
N ALA A 82 -11.44 5.95 -4.91
CA ALA A 82 -10.63 4.80 -5.30
C ALA A 82 -9.17 5.00 -4.88
N ASN A 83 -8.66 6.22 -5.03
CA ASN A 83 -7.31 6.52 -4.59
C ASN A 83 -7.16 6.34 -3.08
N ALA A 84 -8.16 6.75 -2.32
CA ALA A 84 -8.11 6.55 -0.88
C ALA A 84 -8.12 5.07 -0.53
N GLU A 85 -8.87 4.28 -1.27
CA GLU A 85 -8.91 2.84 -1.02
C GLU A 85 -7.60 2.16 -1.37
N ILE A 86 -6.97 2.56 -2.48
CA ILE A 86 -5.71 1.94 -2.84
C ILE A 86 -4.62 2.35 -1.83
N ASP A 87 -4.68 3.57 -1.32
CA ASP A 87 -3.75 3.99 -0.29
C ASP A 87 -3.86 3.14 0.96
N LYS A 88 -5.08 2.77 1.34
CA LYS A 88 -5.28 1.92 2.49
C LYS A 88 -4.70 0.53 2.24
N LYS A 89 -4.89 0.01 1.03
CA LYS A 89 -4.35 -1.30 0.70
C LYS A 89 -2.84 -1.30 0.74
N ILE A 90 -2.23 -0.25 0.18
CA ILE A 90 -0.78 -0.15 0.15
C ILE A 90 -0.24 -0.03 1.57
N SER A 91 -0.85 0.82 2.39
CA SER A 91 -0.43 0.99 3.76
C SER A 91 -0.53 -0.30 4.54
N ALA A 92 -1.63 -1.01 4.41
CA ALA A 92 -1.83 -2.26 5.13
C ALA A 92 -0.80 -3.29 4.68
N ASN A 93 -0.53 -3.34 3.38
CA ASN A 93 0.41 -4.29 2.85
C ASN A 93 1.82 -3.98 3.33
N MET A 94 2.20 -2.71 3.32
CA MET A 94 3.53 -2.33 3.76
C MET A 94 3.71 -2.59 5.25
N SER A 95 2.66 -2.38 6.03
CA SER A 95 2.73 -2.70 7.45
C SER A 95 2.90 -4.19 7.68
N ALA A 96 2.16 -4.99 6.93
CA ALA A 96 2.27 -6.44 7.05
C ALA A 96 3.65 -6.90 6.61
N PHE A 97 4.18 -6.32 5.53
CA PHE A 97 5.49 -6.69 5.05
C PHE A 97 6.56 -6.34 6.09
N ALA A 98 6.47 -5.15 6.66
CA ALA A 98 7.42 -4.72 7.68
C ALA A 98 7.33 -5.63 8.91
N GLY A 99 6.11 -5.97 9.31
CA GLY A 99 5.93 -6.86 10.43
C GLY A 99 6.52 -8.22 10.18
N ASN A 100 6.31 -8.76 8.99
CA ASN A 100 6.88 -10.05 8.66
C ASN A 100 8.39 -10.00 8.58
N ALA A 101 8.93 -8.96 7.98
CA ALA A 101 10.37 -8.83 7.86
C ALA A 101 11.02 -8.70 9.22
N LEU A 102 10.44 -7.89 10.09
CA LEU A 102 11.00 -7.69 11.42
C LEU A 102 10.76 -8.91 12.29
N GLY A 103 9.64 -9.57 12.12
CA GLY A 103 9.38 -10.79 12.86
C GLY A 103 10.34 -11.88 12.49
N GLY A 104 10.77 -11.88 11.24
CA GLY A 104 11.75 -12.88 10.84
C GLY A 104 13.10 -12.68 11.45
N LEU A 105 13.38 -11.49 11.96
CA LEU A 105 14.60 -11.26 12.64
C LEU A 105 14.58 -11.83 14.03
N GLY A 106 13.56 -12.52 14.37
CA GLY A 106 13.56 -13.22 15.57
C GLY A 106 13.06 -12.50 16.70
N ASN A 107 13.35 -13.04 17.78
CA ASN A 107 12.78 -12.57 18.85
C ASN A 107 13.37 -11.38 19.35
N LEU A 108 13.58 -10.41 18.62
CA LEU A 108 14.08 -9.21 19.15
C LEU A 108 12.95 -8.54 19.84
N GLY A 109 12.58 -9.00 20.95
CA GLY A 109 11.52 -8.39 21.71
C GLY A 109 11.74 -6.93 21.91
N ASP A 110 13.00 -6.51 21.90
CA ASP A 110 13.30 -5.13 22.12
C ASP A 110 13.10 -4.29 20.88
N MET A 111 12.80 -4.92 19.78
CA MET A 111 12.66 -4.19 18.55
C MET A 111 11.55 -3.18 18.62
N ASN A 112 10.45 -3.55 19.23
CA ASN A 112 9.35 -2.62 19.41
C ASN A 112 9.77 -1.43 20.22
N ASP A 113 10.51 -1.65 21.27
CA ASP A 113 11.00 -0.57 22.08
C ASP A 113 11.94 0.30 21.29
N LEU A 114 12.79 -0.32 20.51
CA LEU A 114 13.74 0.42 19.72
C LEU A 114 13.04 1.30 18.70
N ILE A 115 12.05 0.75 18.03
CA ILE A 115 11.30 1.51 17.07
C ILE A 115 10.54 2.63 17.74
N GLY A 116 9.96 2.35 18.90
CA GLY A 116 9.26 3.36 19.63
C GLY A 116 10.19 4.49 20.04
N LYS A 117 11.37 4.15 20.50
CA LYS A 117 12.32 5.17 20.87
C LYS A 117 12.76 5.97 19.65
N PHE A 118 12.96 5.27 18.55
CA PHE A 118 13.43 5.93 17.37
C PHE A 118 12.38 6.88 16.83
N LEU A 119 11.15 6.43 16.74
CA LEU A 119 10.10 7.24 16.18
C LEU A 119 9.55 8.23 17.17
N GLY A 120 9.46 7.84 18.42
CA GLY A 120 8.95 8.74 19.41
C GLY A 120 9.99 9.52 20.10
N GLY A 121 11.23 9.25 19.78
CA GLY A 121 12.29 9.86 20.52
C GLY A 121 12.31 11.35 20.43
N GLY A 122 11.77 11.82 19.34
CA GLY A 122 11.80 13.24 19.24
C GLY A 122 10.93 13.92 20.22
N LYS A 123 10.00 13.19 20.91
CA LYS A 123 9.17 13.84 21.71
C LYS A 123 9.68 13.97 22.96
N ALA A 124 10.57 13.56 23.35
CA ALA A 124 11.09 13.71 24.65
C ALA A 124 10.44 14.69 25.49
#